data_e6d5d83dfab629736b7c77d3f72caf86
#
_entry.id   e6d5d83dfab629736b7c77d3f72caf86
#
_cell.length_a   1.000
_cell.length_b   1.000
_cell.length_c   1.000
_cell.angle_alpha   90.00
_cell.angle_beta   90.00
_cell.angle_gamma   90.00
#
_symmetry.space_group_name_H-M   'P 1'
#
loop_
_entity.id
_entity.type
_entity.pdbx_description
1 polymer ?
#
loop_
_entity_poly.entity_id
_entity_poly.type
_entity_poly.pdbx_seq_one_letter_code
_entity_poly.pdbx_strand_id
1 'polypeptide(L)'
;MSMIITAVLVLLGLALIFGAVLGFAAVRFKVDGDPIVDQINDLLPQTQCGQCGHPGCRPYAEGIANGEPINKCPPGGESTIQALADLLDVEALPLDAEHGEEKPRMVAYIREAECIGCTKCIQACPVDAILGAAK
;
A
#
# COMPACT_ATOMS: atom_id res chain seq x y z
N MET A 1 -23.16 20.82 -37.48
CA MET A 1 -23.03 19.35 -37.48
C MET A 1 -21.65 18.89 -37.95
N SER A 2 -21.07 19.45 -39.01
CA SER A 2 -19.75 19.10 -39.54
C SER A 2 -18.61 19.24 -38.51
N MET A 3 -18.56 20.37 -37.76
CA MET A 3 -17.51 20.61 -36.75
C MET A 3 -17.52 19.57 -35.60
N ILE A 4 -18.69 19.14 -35.19
CA ILE A 4 -18.80 18.12 -34.11
C ILE A 4 -18.28 16.77 -34.61
N ILE A 5 -18.65 16.39 -35.82
CA ILE A 5 -18.19 15.12 -36.44
C ILE A 5 -16.67 15.14 -36.60
N THR A 6 -16.10 16.25 -37.10
CA THR A 6 -14.63 16.37 -37.24
C THR A 6 -13.92 16.31 -35.89
N ALA A 7 -14.44 16.97 -34.85
CA ALA A 7 -13.86 16.90 -33.50
C ALA A 7 -13.91 15.47 -32.94
N VAL A 8 -15.02 14.77 -33.11
CA VAL A 8 -15.16 13.38 -32.65
C VAL A 8 -14.18 12.46 -33.38
N LEU A 9 -14.03 12.61 -34.71
CA LEU A 9 -13.07 11.80 -35.49
C LEU A 9 -11.62 12.05 -35.08
N VAL A 10 -11.25 13.31 -34.83
CA VAL A 10 -9.90 13.67 -34.34
C VAL A 10 -9.63 13.07 -32.97
N LEU A 11 -10.57 13.21 -32.03
CA LEU A 11 -10.42 12.63 -30.69
C LEU A 11 -10.33 11.11 -30.73
N LEU A 12 -11.14 10.47 -31.56
CA LEU A 12 -11.12 9.01 -31.74
C LEU A 12 -9.79 8.55 -32.35
N GLY A 13 -9.27 9.26 -33.34
CA GLY A 13 -7.94 9.02 -33.92
C GLY A 13 -6.81 9.14 -32.90
N LEU A 14 -6.82 10.21 -32.09
CA LEU A 14 -5.85 10.40 -31.00
C LEU A 14 -5.95 9.28 -29.95
N ALA A 15 -7.15 8.94 -29.53
CA ALA A 15 -7.36 7.87 -28.56
C ALA A 15 -6.84 6.51 -29.05
N LEU A 16 -7.05 6.18 -30.32
CA LEU A 16 -6.51 4.96 -30.93
C LEU A 16 -4.98 4.97 -31.00
N ILE A 17 -4.37 6.09 -31.37
CA ILE A 17 -2.90 6.23 -31.44
C ILE A 17 -2.29 6.07 -30.05
N PHE A 18 -2.78 6.84 -29.07
CA PHE A 18 -2.27 6.75 -27.71
C PHE A 18 -2.51 5.38 -27.09
N GLY A 19 -3.70 4.79 -27.30
CA GLY A 19 -4.03 3.44 -26.84
C GLY A 19 -3.08 2.39 -27.44
N ALA A 20 -2.78 2.47 -28.73
CA ALA A 20 -1.85 1.56 -29.39
C ALA A 20 -0.41 1.75 -28.87
N VAL A 21 0.06 2.98 -28.72
CA VAL A 21 1.41 3.28 -28.20
C VAL A 21 1.57 2.80 -26.76
N LEU A 22 0.60 3.11 -25.89
CA LEU A 22 0.63 2.69 -24.49
C LEU A 22 0.50 1.16 -24.36
N GLY A 23 -0.38 0.54 -25.14
CA GLY A 23 -0.53 -0.92 -25.17
C GLY A 23 0.75 -1.61 -25.63
N PHE A 24 1.38 -1.12 -26.69
CA PHE A 24 2.66 -1.63 -27.16
C PHE A 24 3.76 -1.44 -26.09
N ALA A 25 3.85 -0.27 -25.48
CA ALA A 25 4.83 0.01 -24.43
C ALA A 25 4.62 -0.89 -23.21
N ALA A 26 3.39 -1.10 -22.77
CA ALA A 26 3.07 -1.97 -21.64
C ALA A 26 3.52 -3.43 -21.87
N VAL A 27 3.37 -3.93 -23.09
CA VAL A 27 3.82 -5.29 -23.43
C VAL A 27 5.35 -5.34 -23.63
N ARG A 28 5.92 -4.34 -24.32
CA ARG A 28 7.35 -4.34 -24.69
C ARG A 28 8.27 -4.07 -23.50
N PHE A 29 7.82 -3.26 -22.55
CA PHE A 29 8.57 -2.87 -21.35
C PHE A 29 8.05 -3.56 -20.09
N LYS A 30 7.30 -4.66 -20.23
CA LYS A 30 6.90 -5.46 -19.09
C LYS A 30 8.16 -5.96 -18.37
N VAL A 31 8.34 -5.53 -17.13
CA VAL A 31 9.37 -6.08 -16.24
C VAL A 31 8.77 -7.33 -15.62
N ASP A 32 9.29 -8.48 -15.99
CA ASP A 32 8.93 -9.73 -15.31
C ASP A 32 9.58 -9.69 -13.94
N GLY A 33 8.77 -9.48 -12.89
CA GLY A 33 9.22 -9.52 -11.51
C GLY A 33 9.63 -10.95 -11.13
N ASP A 34 10.55 -11.05 -10.18
CA ASP A 34 10.92 -12.35 -9.61
C ASP A 34 9.67 -12.93 -8.91
N PRO A 35 9.24 -14.16 -9.24
CA PRO A 35 8.06 -14.78 -8.63
C PRO A 35 8.11 -14.85 -7.10
N ILE A 36 9.31 -14.94 -6.52
CA ILE A 36 9.48 -14.96 -5.07
C ILE A 36 9.15 -13.60 -4.44
N VAL A 37 9.50 -12.49 -5.11
CA VAL A 37 9.17 -11.13 -4.66
C VAL A 37 7.66 -10.93 -4.60
N ASP A 38 6.93 -11.44 -5.59
CA ASP A 38 5.47 -11.35 -5.62
C ASP A 38 4.85 -12.17 -4.48
N GLN A 39 5.34 -13.39 -4.21
CA GLN A 39 4.88 -14.21 -3.09
C GLN A 39 5.17 -13.54 -1.73
N ILE A 40 6.36 -12.99 -1.54
CA ILE A 40 6.72 -12.23 -0.32
C ILE A 40 5.80 -11.01 -0.18
N ASN A 41 5.59 -10.26 -1.26
CA ASN A 41 4.74 -9.08 -1.25
C ASN A 41 3.29 -9.40 -0.88
N ASP A 42 2.75 -10.54 -1.32
CA ASP A 42 1.38 -10.98 -1.00
C ASP A 42 1.21 -11.36 0.48
N LEU A 43 2.28 -11.81 1.15
CA LEU A 43 2.28 -12.09 2.59
C LEU A 43 2.38 -10.81 3.45
N LEU A 44 2.91 -9.72 2.89
CA LEU A 44 3.02 -8.45 3.61
C LEU A 44 1.64 -7.77 3.76
N PRO A 45 1.41 -7.01 4.85
CA PRO A 45 0.08 -6.48 5.20
C PRO A 45 -0.43 -5.37 4.27
N GLN A 46 0.33 -4.98 3.27
CA GLN A 46 -0.01 -3.97 2.26
C GLN A 46 -0.40 -2.59 2.82
N THR A 47 0.02 -2.28 4.04
CA THR A 47 -0.25 -0.98 4.69
C THR A 47 0.54 0.19 4.10
N GLN A 48 1.59 -0.10 3.32
CA GLN A 48 2.46 0.90 2.67
C GLN A 48 3.00 1.97 3.64
N CYS A 49 3.19 1.60 4.94
CA CYS A 49 3.46 2.55 6.03
C CYS A 49 4.91 3.08 6.08
N GLY A 50 5.87 2.37 5.47
CA GLY A 50 7.28 2.76 5.47
C GLY A 50 8.05 2.49 6.77
N GLN A 51 7.45 1.89 7.80
CA GLN A 51 8.10 1.66 9.10
C GLN A 51 9.33 0.73 9.00
N CYS A 52 9.34 -0.19 8.05
CA CYS A 52 10.49 -1.06 7.76
C CYS A 52 11.69 -0.34 7.11
N GLY A 53 11.61 0.99 6.90
CA GLY A 53 12.63 1.78 6.22
C GLY A 53 12.53 1.79 4.70
N HIS A 54 11.57 1.07 4.10
CA HIS A 54 11.30 1.06 2.67
C HIS A 54 10.10 1.95 2.31
N PRO A 55 10.04 2.51 1.10
CA PRO A 55 8.95 3.39 0.68
C PRO A 55 7.60 2.67 0.47
N GLY A 56 7.54 1.36 0.69
CA GLY A 56 6.33 0.55 0.56
C GLY A 56 6.61 -0.94 0.75
N CYS A 57 5.57 -1.76 0.67
CA CYS A 57 5.70 -3.21 0.90
C CYS A 57 6.49 -3.91 -0.20
N ARG A 58 6.29 -3.54 -1.48
CA ARG A 58 7.01 -4.16 -2.61
C ARG A 58 8.53 -3.94 -2.56
N PRO A 59 9.06 -2.72 -2.32
CA PRO A 59 10.50 -2.52 -2.12
C PRO A 59 11.08 -3.32 -0.95
N TYR A 60 10.33 -3.51 0.13
CA TYR A 60 10.74 -4.38 1.22
C TYR A 60 10.75 -5.85 0.80
N ALA A 61 9.75 -6.32 0.04
CA ALA A 61 9.75 -7.67 -0.51
C ALA A 61 10.96 -7.93 -1.43
N GLU A 62 11.35 -6.94 -2.23
CA GLU A 62 12.57 -7.00 -3.04
C GLU A 62 13.83 -7.06 -2.16
N GLY A 63 13.87 -6.29 -1.07
CA GLY A 63 14.94 -6.35 -0.06
C GLY A 63 15.07 -7.74 0.56
N ILE A 64 13.95 -8.33 0.99
CA ILE A 64 13.92 -9.69 1.55
C ILE A 64 14.42 -10.72 0.54
N ALA A 65 13.99 -10.65 -0.71
CA ALA A 65 14.46 -11.54 -1.78
C ALA A 65 15.98 -11.40 -2.01
N ASN A 66 16.56 -10.23 -1.73
CA ASN A 66 18.01 -9.97 -1.80
C ASN A 66 18.74 -10.28 -0.49
N GLY A 67 18.09 -10.87 0.52
CA GLY A 67 18.70 -11.32 1.76
C GLY A 67 18.56 -10.37 2.95
N GLU A 68 17.67 -9.38 2.88
CA GLU A 68 17.33 -8.57 4.07
C GLU A 68 16.55 -9.38 5.11
N PRO A 69 16.66 -9.02 6.41
CA PRO A 69 15.90 -9.66 7.47
C PRO A 69 14.37 -9.53 7.26
N ILE A 70 13.64 -10.62 7.56
CA ILE A 70 12.19 -10.72 7.39
C ILE A 70 11.38 -10.09 8.53
N ASN A 71 12.04 -9.61 9.59
CA ASN A 71 11.42 -9.21 10.86
C ASN A 71 11.25 -7.68 11.04
N LYS A 72 11.34 -6.88 9.96
CA LYS A 72 11.26 -5.41 10.02
C LYS A 72 9.86 -4.82 9.85
N CYS A 73 8.80 -5.66 9.82
CA CYS A 73 7.44 -5.20 9.54
C CYS A 73 6.52 -5.21 10.78
N PRO A 74 6.39 -4.11 11.56
CA PRO A 74 5.54 -4.08 12.76
C PRO A 74 4.05 -4.32 12.48
N PRO A 75 3.45 -3.77 11.39
CA PRO A 75 2.04 -4.05 11.10
C PRO A 75 1.75 -5.50 10.70
N GLY A 76 2.76 -6.22 10.24
CA GLY A 76 2.65 -7.65 9.92
C GLY A 76 2.75 -8.54 11.15
N GLY A 77 3.48 -8.07 12.16
CA GLY A 77 3.68 -8.79 13.41
C GLY A 77 4.36 -10.14 13.25
N GLU A 78 4.31 -10.95 14.31
CA GLU A 78 4.92 -12.28 14.32
C GLU A 78 4.31 -13.24 13.30
N SER A 79 3.02 -13.10 13.00
CA SER A 79 2.33 -13.95 12.02
C SER A 79 2.89 -13.81 10.61
N THR A 80 3.23 -12.58 10.20
CA THR A 80 3.86 -12.34 8.89
C THR A 80 5.29 -12.84 8.88
N ILE A 81 6.04 -12.66 9.96
CA ILE A 81 7.42 -13.16 10.09
C ILE A 81 7.42 -14.69 9.95
N GLN A 82 6.50 -15.38 10.63
CA GLN A 82 6.39 -16.84 10.54
C GLN A 82 6.05 -17.30 9.11
N ALA A 83 5.08 -16.63 8.45
CA ALA A 83 4.70 -16.98 7.08
C ALA A 83 5.85 -16.75 6.08
N LEU A 84 6.65 -15.69 6.28
CA LEU A 84 7.84 -15.41 5.47
C LEU A 84 8.95 -16.43 5.76
N ALA A 85 9.14 -16.80 7.01
CA ALA A 85 10.11 -17.83 7.41
C ALA A 85 9.78 -19.20 6.77
N ASP A 86 8.50 -19.57 6.78
CA ASP A 86 8.01 -20.81 6.16
C ASP A 86 8.16 -20.78 4.63
N LEU A 87 7.92 -19.60 3.99
CA LEU A 87 8.07 -19.46 2.54
C LEU A 87 9.53 -19.54 2.09
N LEU A 88 10.45 -18.95 2.86
CA LEU A 88 11.87 -18.83 2.50
C LEU A 88 12.75 -19.91 3.11
N ASP A 89 12.18 -20.80 3.93
CA ASP A 89 12.89 -21.84 4.68
C ASP A 89 14.03 -21.27 5.55
N VAL A 90 13.73 -20.18 6.26
CA VAL A 90 14.65 -19.49 7.18
C VAL A 90 14.11 -19.49 8.61
N GLU A 91 14.99 -19.25 9.58
CA GLU A 91 14.57 -19.16 10.98
C GLU A 91 13.76 -17.87 11.23
N ALA A 92 12.61 -18.01 11.91
CA ALA A 92 11.78 -16.88 12.32
C ALA A 92 12.48 -16.12 13.46
N LEU A 93 12.84 -14.86 13.21
CA LEU A 93 13.42 -13.96 14.19
C LEU A 93 12.32 -13.13 14.89
N PRO A 94 12.52 -12.74 16.16
CA PRO A 94 11.57 -11.83 16.81
C PRO A 94 11.53 -10.49 16.06
N LEU A 95 10.39 -9.78 16.18
CA LEU A 95 10.19 -8.48 15.55
C LEU A 95 11.32 -7.51 15.94
N ASP A 96 11.86 -6.80 14.96
CA ASP A 96 12.91 -5.83 15.17
C ASP A 96 12.39 -4.57 15.88
N ALA A 97 12.83 -4.36 17.12
CA ALA A 97 12.43 -3.24 17.96
C ALA A 97 12.83 -1.85 17.41
N GLU A 98 13.84 -1.78 16.53
CA GLU A 98 14.24 -0.51 15.90
C GLU A 98 13.16 0.01 14.93
N HIS A 99 12.41 -0.90 14.31
CA HIS A 99 11.34 -0.56 13.36
C HIS A 99 9.97 -0.40 14.01
N GLY A 100 9.83 -0.74 15.29
CA GLY A 100 8.64 -0.56 16.11
C GLY A 100 8.14 -1.85 16.75
N GLU A 101 7.01 -1.72 17.44
CA GLU A 101 6.37 -2.82 18.17
C GLU A 101 5.02 -3.15 17.54
N GLU A 102 4.62 -4.42 17.62
CA GLU A 102 3.26 -4.81 17.29
C GLU A 102 2.31 -4.24 18.33
N LYS A 103 1.39 -3.36 17.88
CA LYS A 103 0.38 -2.75 18.76
C LYS A 103 -0.98 -3.40 18.51
N PRO A 104 -1.75 -3.67 19.58
CA PRO A 104 -3.11 -4.15 19.42
C PRO A 104 -3.93 -3.15 18.60
N ARG A 105 -4.86 -3.67 17.81
CA ARG A 105 -5.76 -2.80 17.03
C ARG A 105 -6.60 -1.95 17.99
N MET A 106 -6.43 -0.65 17.90
CA MET A 106 -7.18 0.33 18.69
C MET A 106 -8.07 1.14 17.78
N VAL A 107 -9.25 1.49 18.27
CA VAL A 107 -10.16 2.42 17.62
C VAL A 107 -10.17 3.74 18.39
N ALA A 108 -10.31 4.85 17.69
CA ALA A 108 -10.52 6.13 18.31
C ALA A 108 -11.92 6.15 18.97
N TYR A 109 -11.97 6.40 20.27
CA TYR A 109 -13.22 6.52 21.02
C TYR A 109 -13.41 7.97 21.51
N ILE A 110 -14.53 8.56 21.14
CA ILE A 110 -14.91 9.92 21.54
C ILE A 110 -15.89 9.84 22.72
N ARG A 111 -15.51 10.42 23.84
CA ARG A 111 -16.41 10.54 25.00
C ARG A 111 -17.39 11.69 24.75
N GLU A 112 -18.57 11.36 24.27
CA GLU A 112 -19.57 12.36 23.85
C GLU A 112 -19.98 13.31 25.01
N ALA A 113 -20.02 12.83 26.24
CA ALA A 113 -20.34 13.63 27.41
C ALA A 113 -19.31 14.74 27.73
N GLU A 114 -18.05 14.52 27.37
CA GLU A 114 -16.94 15.45 27.54
C GLU A 114 -16.62 16.24 26.27
N CYS A 115 -17.21 15.86 25.15
CA CYS A 115 -16.94 16.43 23.84
C CYS A 115 -17.53 17.84 23.72
N ILE A 116 -16.67 18.81 23.45
CA ILE A 116 -17.06 20.22 23.25
C ILE A 116 -17.41 20.58 21.80
N GLY A 117 -17.35 19.60 20.88
CA GLY A 117 -17.66 19.81 19.46
C GLY A 117 -16.62 20.62 18.68
N CYS A 118 -15.36 20.64 19.11
CA CYS A 118 -14.30 21.47 18.47
C CYS A 118 -13.83 20.98 17.10
N THR A 119 -14.34 19.86 16.61
CA THR A 119 -14.07 19.27 15.26
C THR A 119 -12.62 18.90 14.93
N LYS A 120 -11.66 19.11 15.84
CA LYS A 120 -10.24 18.80 15.62
C LYS A 120 -9.97 17.33 15.28
N CYS A 121 -10.74 16.40 15.85
CA CYS A 121 -10.64 14.96 15.55
C CYS A 121 -11.03 14.66 14.10
N ILE A 122 -12.04 15.34 13.56
CA ILE A 122 -12.49 15.21 12.17
C ILE A 122 -11.38 15.69 11.23
N GLN A 123 -10.81 16.87 11.51
CA GLN A 123 -9.74 17.46 10.72
C GLN A 123 -8.44 16.64 10.75
N ALA A 124 -8.18 15.93 11.85
CA ALA A 124 -7.00 15.09 12.00
C ALA A 124 -7.17 13.67 11.44
N CYS A 125 -8.39 13.27 11.05
CA CYS A 125 -8.66 11.94 10.52
C CYS A 125 -8.26 11.84 9.04
N PRO A 126 -7.25 11.01 8.69
CA PRO A 126 -6.77 10.94 7.30
C PRO A 126 -7.74 10.20 6.35
N VAL A 127 -8.79 9.58 6.89
CA VAL A 127 -9.72 8.72 6.14
C VAL A 127 -11.19 9.16 6.30
N ASP A 128 -11.44 10.34 6.84
CA ASP A 128 -12.79 10.91 7.07
C ASP A 128 -13.77 9.96 7.78
N ALA A 129 -13.25 9.07 8.64
CA ALA A 129 -14.06 8.06 9.34
C ALA A 129 -14.81 8.61 10.56
N ILE A 130 -14.50 9.82 11.00
CA ILE A 130 -15.13 10.45 12.16
C ILE A 130 -16.24 11.36 11.69
N LEU A 131 -17.49 10.93 11.93
CA LEU A 131 -18.68 11.70 11.64
C LEU A 131 -19.11 12.49 12.88
N GLY A 132 -19.55 13.71 12.68
CA GLY A 132 -20.04 14.55 13.75
C GLY A 132 -20.49 15.92 13.26
N ALA A 133 -21.16 16.64 14.14
CA ALA A 133 -21.57 18.03 13.93
C ALA A 133 -21.06 18.89 15.09
N ALA A 134 -20.89 20.18 14.83
CA ALA A 134 -20.66 21.14 15.90
C ALA A 134 -21.88 21.15 16.85
N LYS A 135 -21.60 21.13 18.15
CA LYS A 135 -22.63 21.27 19.19
C LYS A 135 -23.11 22.71 19.28
#